data_180f12f32959868dae603243600a0369
#
_entry.id   180f12f32959868dae603243600a0369
#
_cell.length_a   1.000
_cell.length_b   1.000
_cell.length_c   1.000
_cell.angle_alpha   90.00
_cell.angle_beta   90.00
_cell.angle_gamma   90.00
#
_symmetry.space_group_name_H-M   'P 1'
#
loop_
_entity.id
_entity.type
_entity.pdbx_description
1 polymer ?
#
loop_
_entity_poly.entity_id
_entity_poly.type
_entity_poly.pdbx_seq_one_letter_code
_entity_poly.pdbx_strand_id
1 'polypeptide(L)'
;IGTKNGGILVDAGASLKGITESLSGVGAEIDEIKAVAVTHCHDDHIKGLRAVLRKTKAKLICSEKTAEILAEKNVLLPETEILINDKNIEVGDTEIFAFSTSHDVEGSLGYSFFLPDGKKFSVCTDTGVITDEISGAIDGSDLILLESNHDIDMLKKGPYPPFLKVR
;
A
#
# COMPACT_ATOMS: atom_id res chain seq x y z
N ILE A 1 4.54 9.02 0.97
CA ILE A 1 5.22 9.40 2.22
C ILE A 1 6.62 9.82 1.84
N GLY A 2 7.03 11.03 2.24
CA GLY A 2 8.32 11.59 1.87
C GLY A 2 9.15 12.00 3.09
N THR A 3 10.44 11.71 3.03
CA THR A 3 11.46 12.21 3.96
C THR A 3 12.58 12.89 3.17
N LYS A 4 13.57 13.46 3.86
CA LYS A 4 14.77 14.03 3.21
C LYS A 4 15.59 12.99 2.43
N ASN A 5 15.43 11.71 2.77
CA ASN A 5 16.19 10.60 2.18
C ASN A 5 15.43 9.87 1.06
N GLY A 6 14.26 10.35 0.69
CA GLY A 6 13.44 9.83 -0.40
C GLY A 6 12.01 9.54 -0.02
N GLY A 7 11.23 9.01 -0.96
CA GLY A 7 9.81 8.74 -0.80
C GLY A 7 9.46 7.26 -0.82
N ILE A 8 8.37 6.92 -0.16
CA ILE A 8 7.72 5.61 -0.23
C ILE A 8 6.33 5.83 -0.84
N LEU A 9 6.06 5.17 -1.95
CA LEU A 9 4.74 5.14 -2.56
C LEU A 9 3.95 3.98 -1.96
N VAL A 10 2.70 4.22 -1.57
CA VAL A 10 1.78 3.14 -1.20
C VAL A 10 0.86 2.90 -2.39
N ASP A 11 0.93 1.69 -2.92
CA ASP A 11 0.30 1.27 -4.16
C ASP A 11 0.69 2.09 -5.41
N ALA A 12 0.43 1.54 -6.57
CA ALA A 12 0.70 2.15 -7.86
C ALA A 12 -0.40 1.81 -8.88
N GLY A 13 -1.66 2.08 -8.50
CA GLY A 13 -2.83 1.78 -9.33
C GLY A 13 -3.02 2.72 -10.52
N ALA A 14 -2.54 3.94 -10.42
CA ALA A 14 -2.58 4.91 -11.51
C ALA A 14 -1.45 4.69 -12.53
N SER A 15 -1.59 5.27 -13.73
CA SER A 15 -0.50 5.24 -14.72
C SER A 15 0.74 5.97 -14.20
N LEU A 16 1.93 5.61 -14.70
CA LEU A 16 3.18 6.31 -14.37
C LEU A 16 3.07 7.82 -14.58
N LYS A 17 2.42 8.24 -15.68
CA LYS A 17 2.17 9.66 -15.96
C LYS A 17 1.33 10.30 -14.84
N GLY A 18 0.20 9.68 -14.48
CA GLY A 18 -0.66 10.20 -13.42
C GLY A 18 0.03 10.28 -12.07
N ILE A 19 0.83 9.24 -11.71
CA ILE A 19 1.62 9.25 -10.48
C ILE A 19 2.65 10.39 -10.51
N THR A 20 3.37 10.57 -11.63
CA THR A 20 4.36 11.64 -11.76
C THR A 20 3.71 13.03 -11.64
N GLU A 21 2.58 13.25 -12.30
CA GLU A 21 1.83 14.51 -12.21
C GLU A 21 1.34 14.78 -10.78
N SER A 22 0.85 13.76 -10.08
CA SER A 22 0.41 13.88 -8.68
C SER A 22 1.57 14.20 -7.73
N LEU A 23 2.72 13.57 -7.92
CA LEU A 23 3.93 13.86 -7.13
C LEU A 23 4.40 15.29 -7.37
N SER A 24 4.51 15.72 -8.62
CA SER A 24 4.89 17.09 -8.97
C SER A 24 3.93 18.14 -8.38
N GLY A 25 2.63 17.81 -8.29
CA GLY A 25 1.62 18.67 -7.66
C GLY A 25 1.86 18.93 -6.17
N VAL A 26 2.62 18.08 -5.50
CA VAL A 26 3.02 18.23 -4.09
C VAL A 26 4.52 18.53 -3.91
N GLY A 27 5.21 18.88 -5.00
CA GLY A 27 6.61 19.26 -5.00
C GLY A 27 7.59 18.10 -4.85
N ALA A 28 7.17 16.88 -5.20
CA ALA A 28 8.00 15.69 -5.17
C ALA A 28 8.25 15.16 -6.60
N GLU A 29 9.37 14.48 -6.79
CA GLU A 29 9.76 13.91 -8.08
C GLU A 29 9.68 12.38 -8.05
N ILE A 30 9.31 11.77 -9.19
CA ILE A 30 9.19 10.30 -9.29
C ILE A 30 10.52 9.59 -8.99
N ASP A 31 11.65 10.20 -9.31
CA ASP A 31 12.99 9.64 -9.09
C ASP A 31 13.42 9.66 -7.59
N GLU A 32 12.66 10.35 -6.75
CA GLU A 32 12.86 10.34 -5.29
C GLU A 32 12.23 9.08 -4.63
N ILE A 33 11.38 8.32 -5.34
CA ILE A 33 10.75 7.13 -4.80
C ILE A 33 11.78 6.00 -4.63
N LYS A 34 11.98 5.57 -3.39
CA LYS A 34 12.93 4.52 -2.99
C LYS A 34 12.27 3.16 -2.79
N ALA A 35 10.99 3.16 -2.44
CA ALA A 35 10.22 1.94 -2.31
C ALA A 35 8.76 2.13 -2.74
N VAL A 36 8.14 1.03 -3.14
CA VAL A 36 6.70 0.92 -3.32
C VAL A 36 6.18 -0.15 -2.37
N ALA A 37 5.33 0.24 -1.42
CA ALA A 37 4.62 -0.67 -0.53
C ALA A 37 3.28 -1.03 -1.19
N VAL A 38 3.10 -2.30 -1.52
CA VAL A 38 1.87 -2.80 -2.17
C VAL A 38 0.98 -3.44 -1.12
N THR A 39 -0.24 -2.94 -0.99
CA THR A 39 -1.23 -3.47 -0.06
C THR A 39 -1.74 -4.84 -0.51
N HIS A 40 -2.14 -4.97 -1.76
CA HIS A 40 -2.64 -6.21 -2.36
C HIS A 40 -2.67 -6.16 -3.90
N CYS A 41 -3.08 -7.25 -4.56
CA CYS A 41 -2.92 -7.46 -6.00
C CYS A 41 -4.12 -7.10 -6.87
N HIS A 42 -5.09 -6.30 -6.42
CA HIS A 42 -6.12 -5.78 -7.31
C HIS A 42 -5.55 -4.78 -8.31
N ASP A 43 -6.12 -4.72 -9.51
CA ASP A 43 -5.54 -3.95 -10.62
C ASP A 43 -5.51 -2.44 -10.35
N ASP A 44 -6.46 -1.92 -9.60
CA ASP A 44 -6.52 -0.52 -9.16
C ASP A 44 -5.43 -0.16 -8.15
N HIS A 45 -4.69 -1.14 -7.61
CA HIS A 45 -3.53 -0.95 -6.74
C HIS A 45 -2.20 -1.20 -7.44
N ILE A 46 -2.16 -2.00 -8.51
CA ILE A 46 -0.88 -2.44 -9.13
C ILE A 46 -0.74 -2.11 -10.62
N LYS A 47 -1.74 -1.57 -11.30
CA LYS A 47 -1.76 -1.34 -12.75
C LYS A 47 -0.55 -0.57 -13.28
N GLY A 48 -0.05 0.41 -12.54
CA GLY A 48 1.12 1.22 -12.89
C GLY A 48 2.44 0.66 -12.33
N LEU A 49 2.40 -0.32 -11.43
CA LEU A 49 3.54 -0.77 -10.63
C LEU A 49 4.76 -1.12 -11.48
N ARG A 50 4.59 -1.94 -12.54
CA ARG A 50 5.71 -2.31 -13.42
C ARG A 50 6.42 -1.10 -14.04
N ALA A 51 5.64 -0.09 -14.46
CA ALA A 51 6.20 1.11 -15.06
C ALA A 51 6.95 1.98 -14.02
N VAL A 52 6.40 2.08 -12.80
CA VAL A 52 7.04 2.75 -11.66
C VAL A 52 8.36 2.06 -11.31
N LEU A 53 8.35 0.74 -11.07
CA LEU A 53 9.56 -0.03 -10.75
C LEU A 53 10.65 0.13 -11.80
N ARG A 54 10.26 0.09 -13.09
CA ARG A 54 11.21 0.30 -14.20
C ARG A 54 11.84 1.68 -14.18
N LYS A 55 11.04 2.71 -13.88
CA LYS A 55 11.49 4.12 -13.87
C LYS A 55 12.37 4.42 -12.67
N THR A 56 11.96 3.98 -11.48
CA THR A 56 12.57 4.40 -10.21
C THR A 56 13.66 3.46 -9.71
N LYS A 57 13.62 2.18 -10.11
CA LYS A 57 14.42 1.10 -9.50
C LYS A 57 14.14 0.94 -8.00
N ALA A 58 12.95 1.35 -7.56
CA ALA A 58 12.52 1.27 -6.18
C ALA A 58 12.42 -0.18 -5.70
N LYS A 59 12.65 -0.39 -4.42
CA LYS A 59 12.37 -1.67 -3.75
C LYS A 59 10.85 -1.90 -3.70
N LEU A 60 10.45 -3.15 -3.73
CA LEU A 60 9.05 -3.56 -3.54
C LEU A 60 8.88 -4.09 -2.13
N ILE A 61 7.89 -3.57 -1.40
CA ILE A 61 7.47 -4.08 -0.09
C ILE A 61 6.09 -4.71 -0.26
N CYS A 62 5.94 -5.97 0.11
CA CYS A 62 4.65 -6.67 0.01
C CYS A 62 4.69 -7.97 0.83
N SER A 63 3.53 -8.67 0.92
CA SER A 63 3.49 -10.03 1.44
C SER A 63 4.12 -11.02 0.46
N GLU A 64 4.53 -12.19 0.96
CA GLU A 64 5.00 -13.30 0.13
C GLU A 64 3.96 -13.68 -0.93
N LYS A 65 2.69 -13.77 -0.52
CA LYS A 65 1.59 -14.08 -1.43
C LYS A 65 1.39 -13.04 -2.52
N THR A 66 1.48 -11.77 -2.17
CA THR A 66 1.45 -10.68 -3.14
C THR A 66 2.61 -10.78 -4.14
N ALA A 67 3.82 -11.10 -3.68
CA ALA A 67 4.98 -11.27 -4.55
C ALA A 67 4.79 -12.43 -5.55
N GLU A 68 4.25 -13.57 -5.11
CA GLU A 68 3.91 -14.70 -5.99
C GLU A 68 2.94 -14.27 -7.10
N ILE A 69 1.83 -13.63 -6.74
CA ILE A 69 0.80 -13.18 -7.69
C ILE A 69 1.38 -12.15 -8.68
N LEU A 70 2.20 -11.21 -8.20
CA LEU A 70 2.86 -10.21 -9.06
C LEU A 70 3.83 -10.85 -10.06
N ALA A 71 4.52 -11.92 -9.65
CA ALA A 71 5.39 -12.69 -10.53
C ALA A 71 4.58 -13.42 -11.61
N GLU A 72 3.49 -14.10 -11.25
CA GLU A 72 2.57 -14.77 -12.18
C GLU A 72 1.95 -13.78 -13.18
N LYS A 73 1.58 -12.59 -12.74
CA LYS A 73 1.07 -11.51 -13.59
C LYS A 73 2.16 -10.84 -14.45
N ASN A 74 3.43 -11.25 -14.34
CA ASN A 74 4.57 -10.62 -15.01
C ASN A 74 4.73 -9.12 -14.71
N VAL A 75 4.36 -8.68 -13.52
CA VAL A 75 4.49 -7.28 -13.08
C VAL A 75 5.92 -6.99 -12.61
N LEU A 76 6.59 -7.96 -12.00
CA LEU A 76 7.94 -7.82 -11.48
C LEU A 76 8.99 -7.70 -12.59
N LEU A 77 10.07 -7.00 -12.30
CA LEU A 77 11.29 -6.97 -13.12
C LEU A 77 12.31 -7.93 -12.48
N PRO A 78 13.18 -8.57 -13.29
CA PRO A 78 14.19 -9.51 -12.76
C PRO A 78 15.10 -8.90 -11.68
N GLU A 79 15.34 -7.59 -11.77
CA GLU A 79 16.20 -6.83 -10.87
C GLU A 79 15.46 -6.24 -9.67
N THR A 80 14.15 -6.47 -9.51
CA THR A 80 13.38 -5.90 -8.41
C THR A 80 13.79 -6.53 -7.08
N GLU A 81 14.30 -5.72 -6.15
CA GLU A 81 14.53 -6.12 -4.77
C GLU A 81 13.19 -6.15 -4.02
N ILE A 82 12.83 -7.31 -3.47
CA ILE A 82 11.57 -7.51 -2.75
C ILE A 82 11.87 -7.64 -1.25
N LEU A 83 11.22 -6.82 -0.45
CA LEU A 83 11.24 -6.85 1.01
C LEU A 83 9.93 -7.45 1.49
N ILE A 84 10.00 -8.67 2.01
CA ILE A 84 8.83 -9.39 2.56
C ILE A 84 8.53 -8.90 3.98
N ASN A 85 7.26 -8.78 4.29
CA ASN A 85 6.74 -8.19 5.53
C ASN A 85 6.87 -9.06 6.80
N ASP A 86 7.79 -10.00 6.86
CA ASP A 86 8.00 -10.88 8.01
C ASP A 86 8.75 -10.22 9.19
N LYS A 87 9.25 -9.00 9.01
CA LYS A 87 10.02 -8.22 10.01
C LYS A 87 9.82 -6.72 9.79
N ASN A 88 10.28 -5.92 10.74
CA ASN A 88 10.39 -4.47 10.56
C ASN A 88 11.28 -4.17 9.36
N ILE A 89 10.73 -3.39 8.43
CA ILE A 89 11.39 -3.03 7.18
C ILE A 89 11.89 -1.60 7.32
N GLU A 90 13.14 -1.34 6.93
CA GLU A 90 13.70 -0.01 6.89
C GLU A 90 13.94 0.45 5.45
N VAL A 91 13.46 1.64 5.12
CA VAL A 91 13.73 2.31 3.85
C VAL A 91 14.22 3.72 4.13
N GLY A 92 15.50 3.95 3.87
CA GLY A 92 16.14 5.21 4.26
C GLY A 92 16.14 5.38 5.77
N ASP A 93 15.42 6.36 6.25
CA ASP A 93 15.25 6.72 7.66
C ASP A 93 13.82 6.44 8.19
N THR A 94 13.05 5.67 7.44
CA THR A 94 11.68 5.31 7.79
C THR A 94 11.60 3.83 8.14
N GLU A 95 11.09 3.52 9.33
CA GLU A 95 10.73 2.16 9.73
C GLU A 95 9.29 1.88 9.31
N ILE A 96 9.03 0.66 8.80
CA ILE A 96 7.74 0.26 8.25
C ILE A 96 7.29 -1.00 8.96
N PHE A 97 6.11 -0.95 9.54
CA PHE A 97 5.43 -2.10 10.11
C PHE A 97 4.24 -2.47 9.23
N ALA A 98 4.19 -3.71 8.75
CA ALA A 98 3.09 -4.25 7.98
C ALA A 98 2.17 -5.08 8.87
N PHE A 99 0.86 -5.00 8.65
CA PHE A 99 -0.16 -5.77 9.39
C PHE A 99 -1.22 -6.28 8.42
N SER A 100 -1.89 -7.37 8.79
CA SER A 100 -2.91 -7.99 7.94
C SER A 100 -4.20 -7.19 7.91
N THR A 101 -4.84 -7.10 6.72
CA THR A 101 -6.17 -6.54 6.56
C THR A 101 -7.20 -7.63 6.25
N SER A 102 -8.46 -7.37 6.58
CA SER A 102 -9.59 -8.26 6.28
C SER A 102 -10.12 -7.96 4.87
N HIS A 103 -9.55 -8.63 3.89
CA HIS A 103 -9.91 -8.43 2.48
C HIS A 103 -10.01 -9.78 1.75
N ASP A 104 -10.61 -9.80 0.56
CA ASP A 104 -10.83 -11.01 -0.24
C ASP A 104 -9.59 -11.50 -1.02
N VAL A 105 -8.49 -10.77 -0.94
CA VAL A 105 -7.20 -11.18 -1.49
C VAL A 105 -6.27 -11.64 -0.39
N GLU A 106 -5.80 -12.89 -0.49
CA GLU A 106 -4.84 -13.44 0.47
C GLU A 106 -3.54 -12.64 0.47
N GLY A 107 -3.02 -12.36 1.67
CA GLY A 107 -1.81 -11.58 1.86
C GLY A 107 -2.01 -10.08 1.77
N SER A 108 -3.24 -9.58 1.89
CA SER A 108 -3.54 -8.14 1.96
C SER A 108 -2.98 -7.52 3.23
N LEU A 109 -2.34 -6.35 3.08
CA LEU A 109 -1.62 -5.64 4.13
C LEU A 109 -2.07 -4.19 4.27
N GLY A 110 -2.04 -3.71 5.51
CA GLY A 110 -1.90 -2.31 5.84
C GLY A 110 -0.48 -2.00 6.30
N TYR A 111 -0.14 -0.73 6.40
CA TYR A 111 1.20 -0.28 6.75
C TYR A 111 1.17 0.86 7.77
N SER A 112 2.06 0.80 8.76
CA SER A 112 2.40 1.93 9.62
C SER A 112 3.85 2.33 9.37
N PHE A 113 4.07 3.63 9.15
CA PHE A 113 5.36 4.23 8.86
C PHE A 113 5.77 5.10 10.03
N PHE A 114 6.96 4.83 10.57
CA PHE A 114 7.56 5.60 11.66
C PHE A 114 8.62 6.50 11.06
N LEU A 115 8.38 7.80 11.12
CA LEU A 115 9.22 8.81 10.51
C LEU A 115 10.32 9.28 11.46
N PRO A 116 11.45 9.80 10.95
CA PRO A 116 12.59 10.21 11.77
C PRO A 116 12.29 11.38 12.72
N ASP A 117 11.22 12.13 12.48
CA ASP A 117 10.74 13.21 13.36
C ASP A 117 9.82 12.71 14.50
N GLY A 118 9.68 11.39 14.63
CA GLY A 118 8.86 10.73 15.64
C GLY A 118 7.38 10.62 15.27
N LYS A 119 6.96 11.07 14.09
CA LYS A 119 5.59 10.94 13.64
C LYS A 119 5.30 9.56 13.09
N LYS A 120 4.06 9.13 13.28
CA LYS A 120 3.53 7.89 12.75
C LYS A 120 2.41 8.15 11.76
N PHE A 121 2.51 7.56 10.58
CA PHE A 121 1.48 7.58 9.55
C PHE A 121 1.03 6.15 9.24
N SER A 122 -0.30 5.89 9.23
CA SER A 122 -0.83 4.56 8.93
C SER A 122 -1.78 4.57 7.74
N VAL A 123 -1.71 3.51 6.95
CA VAL A 123 -2.58 3.27 5.79
C VAL A 123 -3.23 1.91 5.97
N CYS A 124 -4.56 1.89 5.97
CA CYS A 124 -5.38 0.69 6.03
C CYS A 124 -6.56 0.87 5.07
N THR A 125 -6.34 0.51 3.82
CA THR A 125 -7.36 0.49 2.77
C THR A 125 -7.85 -0.94 2.58
N ASP A 126 -9.02 -1.09 1.98
CA ASP A 126 -9.58 -2.39 1.59
C ASP A 126 -9.62 -3.39 2.76
N THR A 127 -10.33 -3.00 3.82
CA THR A 127 -10.58 -3.86 4.98
C THR A 127 -12.07 -3.88 5.31
N GLY A 128 -12.65 -5.07 5.38
CA GLY A 128 -14.08 -5.24 5.71
C GLY A 128 -14.38 -5.06 7.21
N VAL A 129 -13.40 -5.29 8.07
CA VAL A 129 -13.50 -5.18 9.53
C VAL A 129 -12.22 -4.64 10.14
N ILE A 130 -12.35 -3.85 11.19
CA ILE A 130 -11.22 -3.45 12.02
C ILE A 130 -10.99 -4.54 13.08
N THR A 131 -9.91 -5.28 12.93
CA THR A 131 -9.47 -6.30 13.89
C THR A 131 -8.67 -5.66 15.03
N ASP A 132 -8.43 -6.42 16.11
CA ASP A 132 -7.54 -5.98 17.20
C ASP A 132 -6.12 -5.72 16.70
N GLU A 133 -5.64 -6.50 15.71
CA GLU A 133 -4.35 -6.30 15.04
C GLU A 133 -4.30 -4.94 14.33
N ILE A 134 -5.31 -4.64 13.51
CA ILE A 134 -5.42 -3.36 12.82
C ILE A 134 -5.48 -2.21 13.84
N SER A 135 -6.36 -2.34 14.84
CA SER A 135 -6.53 -1.32 15.88
C SER A 135 -5.22 -1.03 16.60
N GLY A 136 -4.49 -2.08 17.02
CA GLY A 136 -3.18 -1.93 17.65
C GLY A 136 -2.12 -1.36 16.71
N ALA A 137 -2.14 -1.73 15.43
CA ALA A 137 -1.18 -1.25 14.45
C ALA A 137 -1.34 0.24 14.12
N ILE A 138 -2.58 0.76 14.10
CA ILE A 138 -2.85 2.17 13.78
C ILE A 138 -2.90 3.08 15.03
N ASP A 139 -2.95 2.49 16.23
CA ASP A 139 -2.97 3.25 17.48
C ASP A 139 -1.76 4.19 17.60
N GLY A 140 -1.98 5.37 18.13
CA GLY A 140 -0.95 6.40 18.27
C GLY A 140 -0.44 7.01 16.95
N SER A 141 -1.13 6.81 15.83
CA SER A 141 -0.77 7.47 14.56
C SER A 141 -1.18 8.94 14.55
N ASP A 142 -0.27 9.81 14.08
CA ASP A 142 -0.56 11.24 13.84
C ASP A 142 -1.50 11.44 12.66
N LEU A 143 -1.45 10.53 11.68
CA LEU A 143 -2.34 10.53 10.52
C LEU A 143 -2.69 9.11 10.11
N ILE A 144 -3.97 8.87 9.82
CA ILE A 144 -4.47 7.57 9.37
C ILE A 144 -5.24 7.77 8.05
N LEU A 145 -4.86 7.02 7.03
CA LEU A 145 -5.69 6.79 5.86
C LEU A 145 -6.43 5.47 6.06
N LEU A 146 -7.71 5.56 6.36
CA LEU A 146 -8.55 4.41 6.69
C LEU A 146 -9.72 4.32 5.72
N GLU A 147 -10.04 3.11 5.26
CA GLU A 147 -11.25 2.87 4.48
C GLU A 147 -12.52 3.23 5.27
N SER A 148 -13.42 3.95 4.62
CA SER A 148 -14.73 4.33 5.16
C SER A 148 -15.71 4.53 4.01
N ASN A 149 -15.88 3.53 3.16
CA ASN A 149 -16.57 3.66 1.86
C ASN A 149 -18.01 3.14 1.84
N HIS A 150 -18.52 2.59 2.96
CA HIS A 150 -19.90 2.10 2.98
C HIS A 150 -20.63 2.40 4.30
N ASP A 151 -21.93 2.61 4.18
CA ASP A 151 -22.91 2.55 5.26
C ASP A 151 -23.58 1.19 5.23
N ILE A 152 -23.70 0.53 6.40
CA ILE A 152 -24.24 -0.83 6.51
C ILE A 152 -25.66 -0.95 5.96
N ASP A 153 -26.50 0.03 6.21
CA ASP A 153 -27.89 0.03 5.75
C ASP A 153 -27.98 0.27 4.24
N MET A 154 -27.15 1.18 3.70
CA MET A 154 -27.05 1.41 2.27
C MET A 154 -26.48 0.19 1.54
N LEU A 155 -25.48 -0.47 2.11
CA LEU A 155 -24.91 -1.71 1.56
C LEU A 155 -25.99 -2.81 1.48
N LYS A 156 -26.71 -3.06 2.58
CA LYS A 156 -27.77 -4.10 2.63
C LYS A 156 -28.90 -3.82 1.65
N LYS A 157 -29.34 -2.56 1.54
CA LYS A 157 -30.48 -2.14 0.69
C LYS A 157 -30.08 -1.79 -0.74
N GLY A 158 -28.79 -1.57 -1.00
CA GLY A 158 -28.27 -1.14 -2.27
C GLY A 158 -28.34 -2.23 -3.36
N PRO A 159 -28.08 -1.86 -4.62
CA PRO A 159 -28.23 -2.75 -5.78
C PRO A 159 -27.07 -3.75 -5.95
N TYR A 160 -26.11 -3.77 -5.04
CA TYR A 160 -24.97 -4.68 -5.12
C TYR A 160 -25.38 -6.15 -5.05
N PRO A 161 -24.76 -7.03 -5.87
CA PRO A 161 -24.97 -8.47 -5.79
C PRO A 161 -24.67 -9.02 -4.38
N PRO A 162 -25.36 -10.10 -3.94
CA PRO A 162 -25.16 -10.63 -2.58
C PRO A 162 -23.70 -10.97 -2.22
N PHE A 163 -22.94 -11.48 -3.19
CA PHE A 163 -21.52 -11.83 -2.96
C PHE A 163 -20.61 -10.62 -2.67
N LEU A 164 -20.96 -9.42 -3.18
CA LEU A 164 -20.25 -8.19 -2.85
C LEU A 164 -20.66 -7.60 -1.49
N LYS A 165 -21.83 -8.00 -0.96
CA LYS A 165 -22.30 -7.49 0.33
C LYS A 165 -21.70 -8.23 1.54
N VAL A 166 -21.06 -9.36 1.30
CA VAL A 166 -20.41 -10.21 2.33
C VAL A 166 -18.90 -10.27 2.21
N ARG A 167 -18.37 -9.50 1.29
CA ARG A 167 -16.95 -9.36 0.99
C ARG A 167 -16.21 -8.49 2.03
#